data_6490c601835d6384a7121b0a36549ef1
#
_entry.id   6490c601835d6384a7121b0a36549ef1
#
_cell.length_a   1.000
_cell.length_b   1.000
_cell.length_c   1.000
_cell.angle_alpha   90.00
_cell.angle_beta   90.00
_cell.angle_gamma   90.00
#
_symmetry.space_group_name_H-M   'P 1'
#
loop_
_entity.id
_entity.type
_entity.pdbx_description
1 polymer ?
#
loop_
_entity_poly.entity_id
_entity_poly.type
_entity_poly.pdbx_seq_one_letter_code
_entity_poly.pdbx_strand_id
1 'polypeptide(L)'
;MCQAPQSEFEEIVEAGADAAAPAAKKGLNTNSNVYTILYAAVMVIIVAFLLVFVSQTLKERQTANVINDTKQQILAALNLRDLPDVDGTYAKVIKTDALMQKDGKLAEYKGEFNTTYKSEFDKGNLHVFVAEVDGQTKYIIPMNGLGLWSTIWGYIALNEDRTTVYGVYFSHSSETPGLGGEIAGLKFQNRFPGKQVVDGKNVGLKVVKYGKADKSSKYEIDGVTGATITSTGVNTMIGKVLSEYIPFLTNVESNR
;
A
#
# COMPACT_ATOMS: atom_id res chain seq x y z
N MET A 1 92.56 -29.11 -50.04
CA MET A 1 92.37 -27.73 -49.58
C MET A 1 91.68 -26.98 -50.68
N CYS A 2 90.35 -26.90 -50.58
CA CYS A 2 89.58 -26.00 -51.43
C CYS A 2 88.55 -25.32 -50.53
N GLN A 3 88.78 -24.03 -50.33
CA GLN A 3 87.79 -23.15 -49.62
C GLN A 3 86.72 -22.82 -50.66
N ALA A 4 85.44 -23.05 -50.35
CA ALA A 4 84.32 -22.58 -51.05
C ALA A 4 83.91 -21.17 -50.56
N PRO A 5 83.46 -20.22 -51.43
CA PRO A 5 83.20 -18.85 -51.02
C PRO A 5 81.89 -18.70 -50.27
N GLN A 6 81.92 -17.93 -49.17
CA GLN A 6 80.77 -17.62 -48.26
C GLN A 6 79.83 -16.56 -48.83
N SER A 7 79.88 -16.19 -50.11
CA SER A 7 79.10 -15.07 -50.66
C SER A 7 77.69 -15.43 -51.17
N GLU A 8 77.34 -16.70 -51.28
CA GLU A 8 76.01 -17.06 -51.83
C GLU A 8 74.93 -17.34 -50.73
N PHE A 9 75.30 -17.32 -49.42
CA PHE A 9 74.32 -17.58 -48.35
C PHE A 9 73.70 -16.33 -47.73
N GLU A 10 74.30 -15.14 -47.97
CA GLU A 10 73.77 -13.87 -47.46
C GLU A 10 72.66 -13.28 -48.32
N GLU A 11 72.56 -13.61 -49.60
CA GLU A 11 71.59 -13.01 -50.54
C GLU A 11 70.22 -13.73 -50.49
N ILE A 12 70.10 -14.91 -49.81
CA ILE A 12 68.83 -15.63 -49.70
C ILE A 12 68.10 -15.27 -48.44
N VAL A 13 68.76 -14.59 -47.47
CA VAL A 13 68.17 -14.26 -46.14
C VAL A 13 67.44 -12.90 -46.17
N GLU A 14 67.76 -12.00 -47.15
CA GLU A 14 67.16 -10.68 -47.18
C GLU A 14 65.87 -10.57 -48.06
N ALA A 15 65.49 -11.63 -48.79
CA ALA A 15 64.29 -11.62 -49.66
C ALA A 15 62.98 -12.20 -48.96
N GLY A 16 63.05 -12.51 -47.67
CA GLY A 16 61.95 -13.19 -46.98
C GLY A 16 61.26 -12.42 -45.84
N ALA A 17 61.55 -11.11 -45.67
CA ALA A 17 61.07 -10.38 -44.49
C ALA A 17 60.16 -9.20 -44.77
N ASP A 18 59.24 -9.33 -45.75
CA ASP A 18 58.19 -8.32 -45.92
C ASP A 18 56.83 -8.98 -46.07
N ALA A 19 56.51 -9.90 -45.14
CA ALA A 19 55.13 -10.32 -44.89
C ALA A 19 54.57 -9.36 -43.86
N ALA A 20 53.77 -8.40 -44.33
CA ALA A 20 53.01 -7.46 -43.51
C ALA A 20 52.28 -8.23 -42.41
N ALA A 21 52.68 -8.05 -41.17
CA ALA A 21 51.97 -8.57 -39.99
C ALA A 21 50.51 -7.98 -40.04
N PRO A 22 49.47 -8.82 -39.80
CA PRO A 22 48.11 -8.34 -39.79
C PRO A 22 48.01 -7.26 -38.71
N ALA A 23 47.54 -6.07 -39.08
CA ALA A 23 47.32 -4.95 -38.17
C ALA A 23 46.50 -5.42 -36.96
N ALA A 24 47.14 -5.51 -35.81
CA ALA A 24 46.50 -5.83 -34.55
C ALA A 24 45.37 -4.83 -34.35
N LYS A 25 44.14 -5.31 -34.38
CA LYS A 25 42.96 -4.52 -34.02
C LYS A 25 43.25 -3.93 -32.64
N LYS A 26 43.42 -2.60 -32.57
CA LYS A 26 43.54 -1.89 -31.28
C LYS A 26 42.33 -2.24 -30.45
N GLY A 27 42.47 -3.19 -29.53
CA GLY A 27 41.48 -3.50 -28.50
C GLY A 27 41.21 -2.22 -27.71
N LEU A 28 39.96 -2.00 -27.36
CA LEU A 28 39.55 -0.92 -26.46
C LEU A 28 40.42 -0.97 -25.21
N ASN A 29 41.02 0.13 -24.81
CA ASN A 29 41.80 0.23 -23.59
C ASN A 29 40.87 0.25 -22.39
N THR A 30 40.53 -0.95 -21.86
CA THR A 30 39.60 -1.15 -20.76
C THR A 30 40.10 -0.59 -19.43
N ASN A 31 41.39 -0.22 -19.33
CA ASN A 31 41.99 0.40 -18.13
C ASN A 31 41.92 1.93 -18.16
N SER A 32 41.35 2.53 -19.21
CA SER A 32 41.20 3.98 -19.32
C SER A 32 40.03 4.44 -18.43
N ASN A 33 40.22 5.52 -17.65
CA ASN A 33 39.16 6.18 -16.88
C ASN A 33 37.98 6.57 -17.77
N VAL A 34 38.24 7.00 -19.01
CA VAL A 34 37.22 7.36 -20.01
C VAL A 34 36.36 6.13 -20.37
N TYR A 35 36.99 4.96 -20.59
CA TYR A 35 36.27 3.73 -20.87
C TYR A 35 35.38 3.33 -19.67
N THR A 36 35.91 3.39 -18.45
CA THR A 36 35.14 3.06 -17.22
C THR A 36 33.92 3.95 -17.03
N ILE A 37 34.08 5.29 -17.24
CA ILE A 37 32.99 6.25 -17.14
C ILE A 37 31.92 5.99 -18.22
N LEU A 38 32.37 5.79 -19.47
CA LEU A 38 31.48 5.54 -20.61
C LEU A 38 30.70 4.22 -20.41
N TYR A 39 31.38 3.15 -19.99
CA TYR A 39 30.79 1.86 -19.70
C TYR A 39 29.74 1.98 -18.59
N ALA A 40 30.10 2.65 -17.46
CA ALA A 40 29.17 2.87 -16.37
C ALA A 40 27.92 3.68 -16.82
N ALA A 41 28.11 4.74 -17.60
CA ALA A 41 27.02 5.54 -18.13
C ALA A 41 26.08 4.72 -19.02
N VAL A 42 26.63 3.92 -19.94
CA VAL A 42 25.85 3.05 -20.83
C VAL A 42 25.06 2.01 -20.01
N MET A 43 25.70 1.38 -19.02
CA MET A 43 25.04 0.42 -18.15
C MET A 43 23.88 1.04 -17.37
N VAL A 44 24.07 2.24 -16.80
CA VAL A 44 23.01 2.96 -16.09
C VAL A 44 21.84 3.28 -17.03
N ILE A 45 22.12 3.74 -18.25
CA ILE A 45 21.08 4.05 -19.26
C ILE A 45 20.29 2.79 -19.62
N ILE A 46 20.97 1.66 -19.86
CA ILE A 46 20.30 0.38 -20.19
C ILE A 46 19.40 -0.06 -19.03
N VAL A 47 19.92 -0.05 -17.80
CA VAL A 47 19.15 -0.45 -16.61
C VAL A 47 17.96 0.48 -16.41
N ALA A 48 18.15 1.81 -16.52
CA ALA A 48 17.08 2.78 -16.39
C ALA A 48 15.98 2.56 -17.46
N PHE A 49 16.37 2.32 -18.70
CA PHE A 49 15.43 2.04 -19.78
C PHE A 49 14.63 0.76 -19.51
N LEU A 50 15.30 -0.33 -19.09
CA LEU A 50 14.63 -1.59 -18.77
C LEU A 50 13.65 -1.42 -17.61
N LEU A 51 14.03 -0.68 -16.55
CA LEU A 51 13.15 -0.42 -15.40
C LEU A 51 11.91 0.37 -15.81
N VAL A 52 12.08 1.43 -16.61
CA VAL A 52 10.96 2.23 -17.12
C VAL A 52 10.06 1.39 -18.02
N PHE A 53 10.63 0.60 -18.93
CA PHE A 53 9.86 -0.26 -19.84
C PHE A 53 9.01 -1.28 -19.06
N VAL A 54 9.61 -2.00 -18.10
CA VAL A 54 8.90 -2.96 -17.26
C VAL A 54 7.83 -2.27 -16.43
N SER A 55 8.14 -1.12 -15.81
CA SER A 55 7.20 -0.33 -15.01
C SER A 55 5.98 0.09 -15.82
N GLN A 56 6.18 0.61 -17.04
CA GLN A 56 5.08 1.03 -17.91
C GLN A 56 4.19 -0.15 -18.36
N THR A 57 4.82 -1.27 -18.72
CA THR A 57 4.09 -2.47 -19.16
C THR A 57 3.23 -3.08 -18.05
N LEU A 58 3.67 -2.98 -16.78
CA LEU A 58 2.95 -3.54 -15.64
C LEU A 58 1.96 -2.57 -14.99
N LYS A 59 2.01 -1.28 -15.35
CA LYS A 59 1.22 -0.22 -14.68
C LYS A 59 -0.27 -0.49 -14.65
N GLU A 60 -0.86 -0.91 -15.76
CA GLU A 60 -2.30 -1.21 -15.83
C GLU A 60 -2.69 -2.37 -14.90
N ARG A 61 -1.89 -3.43 -14.89
CA ARG A 61 -2.12 -4.58 -13.99
C ARG A 61 -1.96 -4.20 -12.53
N GLN A 62 -0.95 -3.38 -12.20
CA GLN A 62 -0.75 -2.88 -10.85
C GLN A 62 -1.94 -2.04 -10.39
N THR A 63 -2.43 -1.12 -11.23
CA THR A 63 -3.61 -0.31 -10.91
C THR A 63 -4.84 -1.17 -10.69
N ALA A 64 -5.11 -2.14 -11.55
CA ALA A 64 -6.23 -3.06 -11.39
C ALA A 64 -6.12 -3.88 -10.08
N ASN A 65 -4.93 -4.38 -9.76
CA ASN A 65 -4.69 -5.11 -8.51
C ASN A 65 -4.91 -4.24 -7.27
N VAL A 66 -4.45 -2.97 -7.28
CA VAL A 66 -4.64 -2.04 -6.16
C VAL A 66 -6.13 -1.72 -5.97
N ILE A 67 -6.88 -1.52 -7.05
CA ILE A 67 -8.33 -1.33 -6.99
C ILE A 67 -9.02 -2.55 -6.38
N ASN A 68 -8.68 -3.75 -6.87
CA ASN A 68 -9.27 -5.00 -6.39
C ASN A 68 -8.93 -5.24 -4.89
N ASP A 69 -7.69 -5.01 -4.49
CA ASP A 69 -7.24 -5.11 -3.10
C ASP A 69 -8.01 -4.12 -2.19
N THR A 70 -8.18 -2.87 -2.64
CA THR A 70 -8.95 -1.86 -1.89
C THR A 70 -10.41 -2.28 -1.72
N LYS A 71 -11.06 -2.82 -2.78
CA LYS A 71 -12.42 -3.36 -2.68
C LYS A 71 -12.50 -4.53 -1.70
N GLN A 72 -11.52 -5.42 -1.74
CA GLN A 72 -11.44 -6.55 -0.82
C GLN A 72 -11.30 -6.09 0.64
N GLN A 73 -10.50 -5.06 0.90
CA GLN A 73 -10.35 -4.48 2.24
C GLN A 73 -11.66 -3.86 2.76
N ILE A 74 -12.40 -3.15 1.90
CA ILE A 74 -13.72 -2.59 2.23
C ILE A 74 -14.71 -3.70 2.56
N LEU A 75 -14.76 -4.76 1.74
CA LEU A 75 -15.61 -5.93 1.99
C LEU A 75 -15.19 -6.69 3.25
N ALA A 76 -13.89 -6.78 3.53
CA ALA A 76 -13.38 -7.42 4.74
C ALA A 76 -13.83 -6.70 6.02
N ALA A 77 -14.02 -5.38 6.00
CA ALA A 77 -14.63 -4.64 7.12
C ALA A 77 -16.10 -5.03 7.34
N LEU A 78 -16.79 -5.51 6.31
CA LEU A 78 -18.13 -6.09 6.40
C LEU A 78 -18.13 -7.58 6.77
N ASN A 79 -17.00 -8.14 7.21
CA ASN A 79 -16.77 -9.56 7.47
C ASN A 79 -16.92 -10.48 6.24
N LEU A 80 -16.90 -9.92 5.03
CA LEU A 80 -16.90 -10.63 3.77
C LEU A 80 -15.45 -10.82 3.31
N ARG A 81 -14.90 -12.01 3.55
CA ARG A 81 -13.50 -12.35 3.32
C ARG A 81 -13.39 -13.58 2.41
N ASP A 82 -12.20 -13.79 1.82
CA ASP A 82 -11.89 -14.95 0.98
C ASP A 82 -12.88 -15.16 -0.17
N LEU A 83 -13.23 -14.06 -0.85
CA LEU A 83 -14.24 -14.03 -1.90
C LEU A 83 -13.64 -14.48 -3.24
N PRO A 84 -14.29 -15.40 -3.96
CA PRO A 84 -13.83 -15.82 -5.28
C PRO A 84 -14.03 -14.74 -6.37
N ASP A 85 -15.01 -13.87 -6.18
CA ASP A 85 -15.32 -12.72 -7.05
C ASP A 85 -15.50 -11.47 -6.21
N VAL A 86 -14.43 -10.69 -6.11
CA VAL A 86 -14.41 -9.44 -5.34
C VAL A 86 -15.22 -8.36 -6.03
N ASP A 87 -15.05 -8.20 -7.36
CA ASP A 87 -15.71 -7.15 -8.13
C ASP A 87 -17.23 -7.33 -8.15
N GLY A 88 -17.71 -8.53 -8.44
CA GLY A 88 -19.15 -8.83 -8.43
C GLY A 88 -19.76 -8.70 -7.04
N THR A 89 -19.05 -9.14 -5.99
CA THR A 89 -19.53 -8.98 -4.60
C THR A 89 -19.56 -7.50 -4.20
N TYR A 90 -18.51 -6.75 -4.54
CA TYR A 90 -18.45 -5.31 -4.27
C TYR A 90 -19.62 -4.56 -4.91
N ALA A 91 -19.87 -4.78 -6.21
CA ALA A 91 -20.97 -4.17 -6.93
C ALA A 91 -22.37 -4.52 -6.39
N LYS A 92 -22.50 -5.73 -5.82
CA LYS A 92 -23.76 -6.18 -5.20
C LYS A 92 -24.00 -5.55 -3.82
N VAL A 93 -22.95 -5.46 -3.01
CA VAL A 93 -23.02 -5.08 -1.58
C VAL A 93 -22.92 -3.58 -1.40
N ILE A 94 -21.97 -2.92 -2.06
CA ILE A 94 -21.78 -1.46 -1.95
C ILE A 94 -22.75 -0.76 -2.89
N LYS A 95 -23.65 0.02 -2.30
CA LYS A 95 -24.71 0.74 -3.05
C LYS A 95 -24.21 2.10 -3.52
N THR A 96 -23.43 2.78 -2.67
CA THR A 96 -22.99 4.16 -2.95
C THR A 96 -21.69 4.45 -2.24
N ASP A 97 -20.78 5.13 -2.92
CA ASP A 97 -19.71 5.92 -2.28
C ASP A 97 -20.27 7.35 -2.12
N ALA A 98 -20.24 7.87 -0.91
CA ALA A 98 -20.79 9.17 -0.59
C ALA A 98 -19.77 10.04 0.16
N LEU A 99 -19.89 11.35 0.03
CA LEU A 99 -19.15 12.32 0.81
C LEU A 99 -20.04 12.88 1.92
N MET A 100 -19.53 12.88 3.13
CA MET A 100 -20.19 13.53 4.25
C MET A 100 -20.08 15.06 4.11
N GLN A 101 -21.19 15.73 4.22
CA GLN A 101 -21.29 17.18 4.26
C GLN A 101 -21.16 17.71 5.70
N LYS A 102 -20.96 19.02 5.85
CA LYS A 102 -20.79 19.68 7.16
C LYS A 102 -21.97 19.47 8.13
N ASP A 103 -23.15 19.27 7.59
CA ASP A 103 -24.38 18.99 8.37
C ASP A 103 -24.58 17.50 8.70
N GLY A 104 -23.61 16.64 8.33
CA GLY A 104 -23.67 15.20 8.53
C GLY A 104 -24.48 14.43 7.50
N LYS A 105 -25.04 15.09 6.49
CA LYS A 105 -25.73 14.40 5.39
C LYS A 105 -24.74 13.81 4.41
N LEU A 106 -25.18 12.77 3.71
CA LEU A 106 -24.40 12.11 2.67
C LEU A 106 -24.82 12.62 1.29
N ALA A 107 -23.86 13.00 0.47
CA ALA A 107 -24.02 13.32 -0.93
C ALA A 107 -23.28 12.27 -1.78
N GLU A 108 -23.90 11.74 -2.81
CA GLU A 108 -23.29 10.76 -3.71
C GLU A 108 -22.01 11.31 -4.32
N TYR A 109 -20.92 10.54 -4.20
CA TYR A 109 -19.65 10.84 -4.86
C TYR A 109 -19.69 10.36 -6.31
N LYS A 110 -19.50 11.29 -7.26
CA LYS A 110 -19.54 11.00 -8.70
C LYS A 110 -18.15 10.93 -9.34
N GLY A 111 -17.10 10.87 -8.53
CA GLY A 111 -15.72 10.74 -8.99
C GLY A 111 -15.33 9.29 -9.29
N GLU A 112 -14.11 9.11 -9.76
CA GLU A 112 -13.52 7.79 -9.95
C GLU A 112 -13.27 7.09 -8.61
N PHE A 113 -13.25 5.74 -8.63
CA PHE A 113 -12.93 4.94 -7.45
C PHE A 113 -11.54 5.30 -6.93
N ASN A 114 -11.48 5.74 -5.69
CA ASN A 114 -10.25 6.18 -5.06
C ASN A 114 -9.63 5.05 -4.23
N THR A 115 -8.33 4.84 -4.39
CA THR A 115 -7.57 3.88 -3.59
C THR A 115 -6.73 4.55 -2.50
N THR A 116 -6.76 5.89 -2.41
CA THR A 116 -5.90 6.69 -1.52
C THR A 116 -6.72 7.66 -0.67
N TYR A 117 -7.58 7.11 0.21
CA TYR A 117 -8.48 7.89 1.07
C TYR A 117 -7.76 8.85 2.03
N LYS A 118 -6.46 8.62 2.32
CA LYS A 118 -5.67 9.58 3.10
C LYS A 118 -5.63 10.95 2.43
N SER A 119 -5.35 11.01 1.14
CA SER A 119 -5.28 12.29 0.40
C SER A 119 -6.63 12.97 0.32
N GLU A 120 -7.73 12.22 0.22
CA GLU A 120 -9.07 12.78 0.23
C GLU A 120 -9.45 13.32 1.61
N PHE A 121 -9.14 12.58 2.67
CA PHE A 121 -9.33 13.05 4.04
C PHE A 121 -8.55 14.34 4.32
N ASP A 122 -7.29 14.42 3.89
CA ASP A 122 -6.45 15.61 4.07
C ASP A 122 -6.98 16.84 3.28
N LYS A 123 -7.77 16.62 2.20
CA LYS A 123 -8.50 17.67 1.46
C LYS A 123 -9.86 18.03 2.10
N GLY A 124 -10.30 17.30 3.12
CA GLY A 124 -11.61 17.45 3.75
C GLY A 124 -12.74 16.69 3.05
N ASN A 125 -12.41 15.79 2.12
CA ASN A 125 -13.37 14.88 1.48
C ASN A 125 -13.56 13.64 2.36
N LEU A 126 -14.64 13.62 3.11
CA LEU A 126 -14.95 12.58 4.08
C LEU A 126 -15.85 11.52 3.44
N HIS A 127 -15.24 10.42 2.97
CA HIS A 127 -15.94 9.32 2.31
C HIS A 127 -16.69 8.44 3.30
N VAL A 128 -17.90 8.02 2.93
CA VAL A 128 -18.72 7.02 3.59
C VAL A 128 -19.29 6.07 2.55
N PHE A 129 -18.91 4.80 2.59
CA PHE A 129 -19.54 3.79 1.74
C PHE A 129 -20.84 3.32 2.40
N VAL A 130 -21.90 3.33 1.64
CA VAL A 130 -23.17 2.77 2.04
C VAL A 130 -23.32 1.37 1.45
N ALA A 131 -23.44 0.39 2.31
CA ALA A 131 -23.55 -1.01 1.93
C ALA A 131 -24.85 -1.63 2.41
N GLU A 132 -25.27 -2.71 1.76
CA GLU A 132 -26.39 -3.54 2.19
C GLU A 132 -25.90 -4.97 2.39
N VAL A 133 -25.99 -5.47 3.61
CA VAL A 133 -25.62 -6.84 3.99
C VAL A 133 -26.82 -7.45 4.69
N ASP A 134 -27.29 -8.60 4.19
CA ASP A 134 -28.45 -9.32 4.72
C ASP A 134 -29.70 -8.43 4.92
N GLY A 135 -29.94 -7.51 3.97
CA GLY A 135 -31.08 -6.58 4.00
C GLY A 135 -30.93 -5.44 5.00
N GLN A 136 -29.77 -5.27 5.64
CA GLN A 136 -29.47 -4.20 6.58
C GLN A 136 -28.45 -3.21 6.00
N THR A 137 -28.71 -1.93 6.21
CA THR A 137 -27.75 -0.88 5.82
C THR A 137 -26.54 -0.88 6.75
N LYS A 138 -25.33 -0.79 6.17
CA LYS A 138 -24.07 -0.62 6.87
C LYS A 138 -23.33 0.58 6.30
N TYR A 139 -22.59 1.27 7.13
CA TYR A 139 -21.76 2.42 6.75
C TYR A 139 -20.31 2.13 6.98
N ILE A 140 -19.47 2.32 5.96
CA ILE A 140 -18.03 2.04 6.07
C ILE A 140 -17.27 3.35 5.93
N ILE A 141 -16.40 3.62 6.92
CA ILE A 141 -15.57 4.82 6.98
C ILE A 141 -14.11 4.40 6.79
N PRO A 142 -13.39 4.94 5.79
CA PRO A 142 -11.96 4.74 5.62
C PRO A 142 -11.17 5.49 6.69
N MET A 143 -10.10 4.89 7.19
CA MET A 143 -9.25 5.45 8.23
C MET A 143 -7.78 5.38 7.84
N ASN A 144 -7.01 6.41 8.22
CA ASN A 144 -5.57 6.49 7.99
C ASN A 144 -4.86 7.07 9.21
N GLY A 145 -3.68 6.53 9.51
CA GLY A 145 -2.87 6.97 10.63
C GLY A 145 -1.42 6.56 10.52
N LEU A 146 -0.70 6.76 11.61
CA LEU A 146 0.69 6.34 11.75
C LEU A 146 0.81 5.31 12.86
N GLY A 147 1.49 4.20 12.56
CA GLY A 147 1.92 3.22 13.53
C GLY A 147 3.26 3.59 14.17
N LEU A 148 4.04 2.58 14.55
CA LEU A 148 5.38 2.79 15.06
C LEU A 148 6.39 3.08 13.94
N TRP A 149 6.37 2.30 12.87
CA TRP A 149 7.34 2.39 11.78
C TRP A 149 6.76 2.91 10.48
N SER A 150 5.47 2.77 10.28
CA SER A 150 4.87 3.00 8.99
C SER A 150 3.44 3.52 9.07
N THR A 151 2.89 3.88 7.91
CA THR A 151 1.47 4.16 7.76
C THR A 151 0.65 2.92 8.09
N ILE A 152 -0.40 3.14 8.87
CA ILE A 152 -1.46 2.19 9.11
C ILE A 152 -2.75 2.74 8.52
N TRP A 153 -3.62 1.86 8.05
CA TRP A 153 -4.93 2.23 7.53
C TRP A 153 -5.95 1.17 7.83
N GLY A 154 -7.19 1.46 7.58
CA GLY A 154 -8.26 0.50 7.74
C GLY A 154 -9.62 1.07 7.36
N TYR A 155 -10.61 0.25 7.60
CA TYR A 155 -12.02 0.57 7.39
C TYR A 155 -12.80 0.13 8.62
N ILE A 156 -13.70 0.99 9.09
CA ILE A 156 -14.65 0.64 10.14
C ILE A 156 -16.06 0.59 9.55
N ALA A 157 -16.71 -0.54 9.67
CA ALA A 157 -18.10 -0.72 9.28
C ALA A 157 -18.99 -0.57 10.51
N LEU A 158 -20.03 0.25 10.37
CA LEU A 158 -21.01 0.54 11.41
C LEU A 158 -22.37 -0.02 11.00
N ASN A 159 -23.17 -0.37 11.99
CA ASN A 159 -24.56 -0.74 11.78
C ASN A 159 -25.42 0.46 11.33
N GLU A 160 -26.68 0.23 11.03
CA GLU A 160 -27.65 1.24 10.63
C GLU A 160 -27.78 2.37 11.65
N ASP A 161 -27.56 2.08 12.94
CA ASP A 161 -27.54 3.06 14.02
C ASP A 161 -26.36 4.03 13.97
N ARG A 162 -25.39 3.84 13.04
CA ARG A 162 -24.16 4.62 12.84
C ARG A 162 -23.22 4.69 14.05
N THR A 163 -23.53 4.01 15.13
CA THR A 163 -22.80 4.08 16.41
C THR A 163 -22.22 2.75 16.84
N THR A 164 -22.82 1.63 16.45
CA THR A 164 -22.34 0.29 16.79
C THR A 164 -21.46 -0.28 15.71
N VAL A 165 -20.25 -0.71 16.05
CA VAL A 165 -19.31 -1.35 15.13
C VAL A 165 -19.87 -2.69 14.67
N TYR A 166 -19.99 -2.86 13.35
CA TYR A 166 -20.31 -4.14 12.71
C TYR A 166 -19.06 -4.98 12.48
N GLY A 167 -17.99 -4.34 11.98
CA GLY A 167 -16.70 -4.99 11.76
C GLY A 167 -15.63 -3.97 11.43
N VAL A 168 -14.38 -4.42 11.34
CA VAL A 168 -13.24 -3.60 10.99
C VAL A 168 -12.27 -4.37 10.10
N TYR A 169 -11.51 -3.62 9.33
CA TYR A 169 -10.30 -4.08 8.67
C TYR A 169 -9.17 -3.11 8.99
N PHE A 170 -8.00 -3.64 9.37
CA PHE A 170 -6.77 -2.86 9.55
C PHE A 170 -5.64 -3.49 8.78
N SER A 171 -4.75 -2.64 8.28
CA SER A 171 -3.52 -3.02 7.59
C SER A 171 -2.40 -2.02 7.89
N HIS A 172 -1.20 -2.33 7.43
CA HIS A 172 0.00 -1.52 7.64
C HIS A 172 0.99 -1.70 6.48
N SER A 173 1.89 -0.74 6.28
CA SER A 173 2.94 -0.86 5.26
C SER A 173 4.11 -1.72 5.72
N SER A 174 4.61 -1.53 6.95
CA SER A 174 5.89 -2.11 7.41
C SER A 174 5.99 -2.20 8.93
N GLU A 175 4.89 -2.56 9.63
CA GLU A 175 4.97 -2.86 11.05
C GLU A 175 5.62 -4.23 11.28
N THR A 176 6.24 -4.44 12.44
CA THR A 176 6.96 -5.68 12.76
C THR A 176 6.00 -6.86 12.86
N PRO A 177 6.21 -7.97 12.08
CA PRO A 177 5.44 -9.20 12.23
C PRO A 177 5.51 -9.77 13.66
N GLY A 178 4.39 -10.30 14.15
CA GLY A 178 4.27 -10.82 15.52
C GLY A 178 4.16 -9.74 16.61
N LEU A 179 4.31 -8.46 16.25
CA LEU A 179 4.17 -7.30 17.13
C LEU A 179 3.13 -6.31 16.53
N GLY A 180 3.58 -5.15 16.04
CA GLY A 180 2.69 -4.14 15.44
C GLY A 180 1.89 -4.65 14.24
N GLY A 181 2.46 -5.55 13.44
CA GLY A 181 1.78 -6.18 12.31
C GLY A 181 0.51 -6.96 12.67
N GLU A 182 0.37 -7.38 13.93
CA GLU A 182 -0.80 -8.12 14.41
C GLU A 182 -2.10 -7.29 14.41
N ILE A 183 -2.03 -5.98 14.16
CA ILE A 183 -3.24 -5.17 13.93
C ILE A 183 -4.02 -5.66 12.71
N ALA A 184 -3.34 -6.23 11.70
CA ALA A 184 -3.96 -6.82 10.51
C ALA A 184 -4.58 -8.20 10.80
N GLY A 185 -4.26 -8.81 11.94
CA GLY A 185 -4.77 -10.14 12.31
C GLY A 185 -6.20 -10.13 12.82
N LEU A 186 -6.97 -11.18 12.47
CA LEU A 186 -8.36 -11.35 12.92
C LEU A 186 -8.50 -11.35 14.45
N LYS A 187 -7.50 -11.85 15.17
CA LYS A 187 -7.50 -11.87 16.64
C LYS A 187 -7.62 -10.46 17.24
N PHE A 188 -7.04 -9.45 16.60
CA PHE A 188 -7.19 -8.06 17.02
C PHE A 188 -8.50 -7.47 16.50
N GLN A 189 -8.80 -7.63 15.22
CA GLN A 189 -9.97 -7.04 14.57
C GLN A 189 -11.29 -7.54 15.15
N ASN A 190 -11.38 -8.81 15.53
CA ASN A 190 -12.59 -9.42 16.12
C ASN A 190 -12.95 -8.89 17.53
N ARG A 191 -12.15 -7.98 18.10
CA ARG A 191 -12.47 -7.32 19.38
C ARG A 191 -13.38 -6.11 19.20
N PHE A 192 -13.56 -5.63 17.97
CA PHE A 192 -14.30 -4.40 17.65
C PHE A 192 -15.81 -4.58 17.50
N PRO A 193 -16.32 -5.66 16.89
CA PRO A 193 -17.76 -5.82 16.69
C PRO A 193 -18.54 -5.67 18.01
N GLY A 194 -19.67 -4.93 17.93
CA GLY A 194 -20.54 -4.64 19.07
C GLY A 194 -20.08 -3.51 19.98
N LYS A 195 -18.88 -2.94 19.77
CA LYS A 195 -18.43 -1.76 20.51
C LYS A 195 -19.12 -0.50 19.97
N GLN A 196 -19.24 0.52 20.83
CA GLN A 196 -19.82 1.82 20.48
C GLN A 196 -18.73 2.80 20.06
N VAL A 197 -18.96 3.55 19.01
CA VAL A 197 -17.99 4.56 18.51
C VAL A 197 -18.20 5.93 19.15
N VAL A 198 -19.41 6.24 19.63
CA VAL A 198 -19.77 7.56 20.14
C VAL A 198 -20.15 7.47 21.62
N ASP A 199 -19.65 8.41 22.41
CA ASP A 199 -20.03 8.67 23.79
C ASP A 199 -20.52 10.12 23.90
N GLY A 200 -21.84 10.31 23.92
CA GLY A 200 -22.47 11.61 23.84
C GLY A 200 -22.14 12.33 22.51
N LYS A 201 -21.32 13.38 22.58
CA LYS A 201 -20.86 14.17 21.43
C LYS A 201 -19.41 13.89 21.06
N ASN A 202 -18.77 12.92 21.69
CA ASN A 202 -17.36 12.64 21.50
C ASN A 202 -17.14 11.22 20.97
N VAL A 203 -15.95 10.97 20.41
CA VAL A 203 -15.53 9.61 20.09
C VAL A 203 -15.26 8.86 21.38
N GLY A 204 -16.03 7.80 21.62
CA GLY A 204 -15.91 6.94 22.80
C GLY A 204 -14.96 5.76 22.58
N LEU A 205 -14.90 5.22 21.34
CA LEU A 205 -14.11 4.03 21.00
C LEU A 205 -12.62 4.25 21.27
N LYS A 206 -12.01 3.37 22.05
CA LYS A 206 -10.61 3.48 22.48
C LYS A 206 -9.88 2.15 22.40
N VAL A 207 -8.68 2.16 21.85
CA VAL A 207 -7.73 1.05 21.95
C VAL A 207 -6.76 1.36 23.07
N VAL A 208 -6.82 0.58 24.14
CA VAL A 208 -5.95 0.75 25.31
C VAL A 208 -4.82 -0.29 25.31
N LYS A 209 -3.85 -0.12 26.19
CA LYS A 209 -2.75 -1.08 26.31
C LYS A 209 -3.31 -2.48 26.60
N TYR A 210 -2.70 -3.51 25.98
CA TYR A 210 -3.11 -4.91 26.17
C TYR A 210 -3.26 -5.29 27.65
N GLY A 211 -4.35 -5.95 27.98
CA GLY A 211 -4.70 -6.37 29.34
C GLY A 211 -5.19 -5.23 30.24
N LYS A 212 -5.50 -4.05 29.72
CA LYS A 212 -5.99 -2.89 30.47
C LYS A 212 -7.41 -2.46 30.08
N ALA A 213 -7.99 -3.07 29.04
CA ALA A 213 -9.37 -2.78 28.68
C ALA A 213 -10.33 -3.25 29.77
N ASP A 214 -11.26 -2.39 30.15
CA ASP A 214 -12.42 -2.78 30.95
C ASP A 214 -13.34 -3.64 30.06
N LYS A 215 -13.48 -4.92 30.42
CA LYS A 215 -14.29 -5.87 29.67
C LYS A 215 -15.78 -5.52 29.66
N SER A 216 -16.24 -4.77 30.66
CA SER A 216 -17.61 -4.27 30.74
C SER A 216 -17.84 -3.01 29.90
N SER A 217 -16.77 -2.33 29.50
CA SER A 217 -16.85 -1.10 28.72
C SER A 217 -17.37 -1.36 27.29
N LYS A 218 -18.33 -0.56 26.88
CA LYS A 218 -18.82 -0.55 25.49
C LYS A 218 -17.84 0.09 24.52
N TYR A 219 -16.78 0.73 25.01
CA TYR A 219 -15.88 1.57 24.23
C TYR A 219 -14.45 1.05 24.16
N GLU A 220 -14.02 0.27 25.14
CA GLU A 220 -12.62 -0.09 25.27
C GLU A 220 -12.28 -1.43 24.61
N ILE A 221 -11.11 -1.46 24.00
CA ILE A 221 -10.55 -2.60 23.28
C ILE A 221 -9.11 -2.77 23.70
N ASP A 222 -8.72 -4.01 24.04
CA ASP A 222 -7.32 -4.34 24.28
C ASP A 222 -6.49 -4.19 22.99
N GLY A 223 -5.39 -3.49 23.10
CA GLY A 223 -4.38 -3.39 22.03
C GLY A 223 -3.66 -4.73 21.77
N VAL A 224 -2.65 -4.70 20.94
CA VAL A 224 -1.81 -5.86 20.62
C VAL A 224 -0.74 -6.05 21.68
N THR A 225 -0.53 -7.30 22.12
CA THR A 225 0.54 -7.67 23.06
C THR A 225 1.91 -7.30 22.48
N GLY A 226 2.74 -6.62 23.27
CA GLY A 226 4.09 -6.22 22.82
C GLY A 226 4.15 -5.07 21.83
N ALA A 227 3.01 -4.55 21.36
CA ALA A 227 2.93 -3.50 20.34
C ALA A 227 2.16 -2.27 20.85
N THR A 228 2.55 -1.73 21.99
CA THR A 228 1.88 -0.60 22.64
C THR A 228 1.85 0.64 21.74
N ILE A 229 2.95 0.96 21.07
CA ILE A 229 3.05 2.18 20.23
C ILE A 229 2.16 2.06 19.00
N THR A 230 2.18 0.92 18.29
CA THR A 230 1.27 0.68 17.15
C THR A 230 -0.19 0.68 17.60
N SER A 231 -0.51 0.09 18.75
CA SER A 231 -1.87 0.13 19.32
C SER A 231 -2.31 1.56 19.67
N THR A 232 -1.40 2.39 20.18
CA THR A 232 -1.65 3.82 20.39
C THR A 232 -1.85 4.55 19.06
N GLY A 233 -1.10 4.17 18.02
CA GLY A 233 -1.30 4.67 16.65
C GLY A 233 -2.71 4.38 16.13
N VAL A 234 -3.20 3.14 16.30
CA VAL A 234 -4.58 2.77 15.95
C VAL A 234 -5.59 3.59 16.76
N ASN A 235 -5.38 3.76 18.07
CA ASN A 235 -6.25 4.60 18.91
C ASN A 235 -6.30 6.05 18.42
N THR A 236 -5.14 6.63 18.10
CA THR A 236 -5.05 8.00 17.57
C THR A 236 -5.73 8.14 16.22
N MET A 237 -5.54 7.14 15.33
CA MET A 237 -6.21 7.08 14.03
C MET A 237 -7.73 7.08 14.18
N ILE A 238 -8.26 6.20 15.01
CA ILE A 238 -9.70 6.10 15.30
C ILE A 238 -10.22 7.43 15.85
N GLY A 239 -9.59 7.96 16.89
CA GLY A 239 -10.00 9.21 17.53
C GLY A 239 -9.99 10.39 16.55
N LYS A 240 -8.88 10.57 15.82
CA LYS A 240 -8.73 11.66 14.85
C LYS A 240 -9.76 11.56 13.71
N VAL A 241 -9.88 10.39 13.10
CA VAL A 241 -10.76 10.23 11.94
C VAL A 241 -12.21 10.34 12.36
N LEU A 242 -12.67 9.56 13.35
CA LEU A 242 -14.08 9.55 13.74
C LEU A 242 -14.54 10.90 14.34
N SER A 243 -13.63 11.73 14.88
CA SER A 243 -14.00 13.07 15.34
C SER A 243 -14.54 13.95 14.22
N GLU A 244 -14.01 13.82 12.99
CA GLU A 244 -14.51 14.54 11.82
C GLU A 244 -15.90 14.03 11.38
N TYR A 245 -16.24 12.77 11.69
CA TYR A 245 -17.52 12.16 11.34
C TYR A 245 -18.62 12.32 12.41
N ILE A 246 -18.35 12.97 13.54
CA ILE A 246 -19.34 13.16 14.62
C ILE A 246 -20.69 13.70 14.11
N PRO A 247 -20.75 14.70 13.18
CA PRO A 247 -22.03 15.16 12.65
C PRO A 247 -22.85 14.05 11.97
N PHE A 248 -22.19 13.13 11.27
CA PHE A 248 -22.84 11.98 10.64
C PHE A 248 -23.25 10.91 11.65
N LEU A 249 -22.38 10.64 12.64
CA LEU A 249 -22.57 9.58 13.63
C LEU A 249 -23.69 9.92 14.62
N THR A 250 -23.91 11.20 14.91
CA THR A 250 -24.90 11.64 15.91
C THR A 250 -26.25 12.10 15.30
N ASN A 251 -26.29 12.34 13.98
CA ASN A 251 -27.50 12.87 13.32
C ASN A 251 -28.32 11.73 12.66
N VAL A 252 -28.88 10.83 13.47
CA VAL A 252 -29.64 9.66 12.96
C VAL A 252 -31.00 10.05 12.38
N GLU A 253 -31.58 11.20 12.78
CA GLU A 253 -32.97 11.57 12.42
C GLU A 253 -33.14 12.22 11.05
N SER A 254 -32.07 12.57 10.33
CA SER A 254 -32.13 13.42 9.13
C SER A 254 -32.34 12.66 7.80
N ASN A 255 -32.40 11.31 7.79
CA ASN A 255 -32.46 10.50 6.55
C ASN A 255 -33.64 9.48 6.55
N ARG A 256 -34.72 9.75 7.26
CA ARG A 256 -35.99 9.03 7.08
C ARG A 256 -36.94 9.78 6.16
#